data_737a5b81f87c0fd4870b88abc706f5d0
#
_entry.id   737a5b81f87c0fd4870b88abc706f5d0
#
_cell.length_a   1.000
_cell.length_b   1.000
_cell.length_c   1.000
_cell.angle_alpha   90.00
_cell.angle_beta   90.00
_cell.angle_gamma   90.00
#
_symmetry.space_group_name_H-M   'P 1'
#
loop_
_entity.id
_entity.type
_entity.pdbx_description
1 polymer ?
#
loop_
_entity_poly.entity_id
_entity_poly.type
_entity_poly.pdbx_seq_one_letter_code
_entity_poly.pdbx_strand_id
1 'polypeptide(L)' 'MTTKEMALKNYSRGLWTDDMLAKLVTKGKISAADYEEITGTQYTGDVPATITEAELNNAYVEGVNSL' A
#
# COMPACT_ATOMS: atom_id res chain seq x y z
N MET A 1 4.07 -10.43 11.50
CA MET A 1 4.44 -9.26 10.69
C MET A 1 3.22 -8.38 10.54
N THR A 2 3.37 -7.08 10.77
CA THR A 2 2.26 -6.14 10.67
C THR A 2 2.01 -5.75 9.21
N THR A 3 0.82 -5.20 8.93
CA THR A 3 0.52 -4.72 7.58
C THR A 3 1.51 -3.64 7.14
N LYS A 4 1.92 -2.76 8.07
CA LYS A 4 2.94 -1.74 7.79
C LYS A 4 4.26 -2.37 7.36
N GLU A 5 4.70 -3.41 8.06
CA GLU A 5 5.95 -4.09 7.73
C GLU A 5 5.86 -4.78 6.37
N MET A 6 4.72 -5.41 6.08
CA MET A 6 4.48 -6.03 4.77
C MET A 6 4.49 -4.97 3.67
N ALA A 7 3.84 -3.83 3.94
CA ALA A 7 3.80 -2.73 2.97
C ALA A 7 5.20 -2.19 2.69
N LEU A 8 6.00 -2.01 3.73
CA LEU A 8 7.37 -1.52 3.57
C LEU A 8 8.19 -2.48 2.72
N LYS A 9 8.13 -3.77 3.01
CA LYS A 9 8.88 -4.78 2.27
C LYS A 9 8.44 -4.84 0.82
N ASN A 10 7.13 -4.90 0.57
CA ASN A 10 6.62 -5.02 -0.79
C ASN A 10 6.83 -3.76 -1.61
N TYR A 11 6.78 -2.59 -0.97
CA TYR A 11 7.09 -1.34 -1.64
C TYR A 11 8.58 -1.31 -2.05
N SER A 12 9.46 -1.71 -1.15
CA SER A 12 10.91 -1.76 -1.42
C SER A 12 11.25 -2.73 -2.55
N ARG A 13 10.47 -3.80 -2.68
CA ARG A 13 10.67 -4.81 -3.73
C ARG A 13 10.03 -4.41 -5.05
N GLY A 14 9.27 -3.33 -5.08
CA GLY A 14 8.57 -2.90 -6.27
C GLY A 14 7.28 -3.65 -6.57
N LEU A 15 6.81 -4.50 -5.65
CA LEU A 15 5.55 -5.22 -5.83
C LEU A 15 4.33 -4.34 -5.56
N TRP A 16 4.43 -3.44 -4.59
CA TRP A 16 3.36 -2.53 -4.23
C TRP A 16 3.76 -1.10 -4.60
N THR A 17 2.80 -0.34 -5.14
CA THR A 17 3.03 1.03 -5.60
C THR A 17 2.45 2.05 -4.62
N ASP A 18 2.77 3.32 -4.83
CA ASP A 18 2.22 4.42 -4.04
C ASP A 18 0.69 4.41 -4.10
N ASP A 19 0.12 4.16 -5.29
CA ASP A 19 -1.33 4.10 -5.46
C ASP A 19 -1.94 3.00 -4.60
N MET A 20 -1.31 1.84 -4.56
CA MET A 20 -1.78 0.74 -3.75
C MET A 20 -1.72 1.08 -2.26
N LEU A 21 -0.61 1.68 -1.82
CA LEU A 21 -0.47 2.08 -0.42
C LEU A 21 -1.51 3.13 -0.03
N ALA A 22 -1.80 4.08 -0.94
CA ALA A 22 -2.84 5.07 -0.70
C ALA A 22 -4.21 4.41 -0.54
N LYS A 23 -4.50 3.41 -1.35
CA LYS A 23 -5.74 2.63 -1.21
C LYS A 23 -5.78 1.89 0.11
N LEU A 24 -4.67 1.34 0.57
CA LEU A 24 -4.60 0.67 1.86
C LEU A 24 -4.91 1.63 3.01
N VAL A 25 -4.47 2.89 2.92
CA VAL A 25 -4.84 3.92 3.89
C VAL A 25 -6.35 4.12 3.89
N THR A 26 -6.94 4.25 2.71
CA THR A 26 -8.38 4.44 2.56
C THR A 26 -9.16 3.27 3.17
N LYS A 27 -8.64 2.08 3.06
CA LYS A 27 -9.28 0.87 3.61
C LYS A 27 -8.97 0.64 5.08
N GLY A 28 -8.13 1.47 5.68
CA GLY A 28 -7.78 1.35 7.09
C GLY A 28 -6.77 0.25 7.39
N LYS A 29 -6.07 -0.24 6.38
CA LYS A 29 -5.05 -1.29 6.56
C LYS A 29 -3.74 -0.72 7.09
N ILE A 30 -3.41 0.49 6.69
CA ILE A 30 -2.27 1.25 7.22
C ILE A 30 -2.75 2.67 7.49
N SER A 31 -2.00 3.43 8.27
CA SER A 31 -2.33 4.83 8.56
C SER A 31 -1.70 5.76 7.53
N ALA A 32 -2.16 7.01 7.51
CA ALA A 32 -1.56 8.05 6.67
C ALA A 32 -0.09 8.26 7.05
N ALA A 33 0.21 8.19 8.35
CA ALA A 33 1.59 8.31 8.83
C ALA A 33 2.46 7.16 8.30
N ASP A 34 1.91 5.94 8.26
CA ASP A 34 2.61 4.79 7.71
C ASP A 34 2.91 4.98 6.22
N TYR A 35 1.92 5.49 5.48
CA TYR A 35 2.11 5.79 4.05
C TYR A 35 3.27 6.76 3.84
N GLU A 36 3.28 7.85 4.61
CA GLU A 36 4.33 8.86 4.49
C GLU A 36 5.70 8.31 4.85
N GLU A 37 5.75 7.47 5.87
CA GLU A 37 7.00 6.86 6.31
C GLU A 37 7.55 5.90 5.26
N ILE A 38 6.69 5.13 4.63
CA ILE A 38 7.10 4.13 3.64
C ILE A 38 7.48 4.78 2.32
N THR A 39 6.67 5.71 1.82
CA THR A 39 6.86 6.29 0.48
C THR A 39 7.71 7.56 0.49
N GLY A 40 7.83 8.23 1.63
CA GLY A 40 8.48 9.52 1.72
C GLY A 40 7.64 10.65 1.14
N THR A 41 6.39 10.39 0.81
CA THR A 41 5.47 11.35 0.20
C THR A 41 4.32 11.63 1.15
N GLN A 42 3.92 12.89 1.28
CA GLN A 42 2.81 13.25 2.15
C GLN A 42 1.49 12.68 1.60
N TYR A 43 0.71 12.07 2.49
CA TYR A 43 -0.62 11.57 2.14
C TYR A 43 -1.60 12.73 2.10
N THR A 44 -2.19 12.97 0.93
CA THR A 44 -3.09 14.10 0.73
C THR A 44 -4.57 13.70 0.81
N GLY A 45 -4.85 12.41 0.83
CA GLY A 45 -6.22 11.91 0.78
C GLY A 45 -6.80 11.87 -0.63
N ASP A 46 -6.06 12.39 -1.59
CA ASP A 46 -6.48 12.48 -2.98
C ASP A 46 -5.95 11.26 -3.73
N VAL A 47 -6.64 10.14 -3.58
CA VAL A 47 -6.19 8.85 -4.10
C VAL A 47 -6.55 8.76 -5.59
N PRO A 48 -5.54 8.61 -6.48
CA PRO A 48 -5.85 8.39 -7.89
C PRO A 48 -6.66 7.10 -8.05
N ALA A 49 -7.70 7.14 -8.86
CA ALA A 49 -8.54 5.97 -9.09
C ALA A 49 -7.94 5.07 -10.17
N THR A 50 -6.63 4.86 -10.12
CA THR A 50 -5.92 4.08 -11.13
C THR A 50 -5.87 2.60 -10.82
N ILE A 51 -6.14 2.24 -9.57
CA ILE A 51 -6.16 0.83 -9.16
C ILE A 51 -7.57 0.43 -8.78
N THR A 52 -8.06 -0.68 -9.34
CA THR A 52 -9.39 -1.20 -9.02
C THR A 52 -9.33 -2.07 -7.77
N GLU A 53 -10.52 -2.38 -7.22
CA GLU A 53 -10.60 -3.28 -6.06
C GLU A 53 -10.00 -4.65 -6.36
N ALA A 54 -10.24 -5.18 -7.55
CA ALA A 54 -9.70 -6.49 -7.93
C ALA A 54 -8.18 -6.44 -8.02
N GLU A 55 -7.64 -5.38 -8.62
CA GLU A 55 -6.19 -5.21 -8.71
C GLU A 55 -5.57 -5.05 -7.33
N LEU A 56 -6.22 -4.27 -6.47
CA LEU A 56 -5.76 -4.08 -5.09
C LEU A 56 -5.71 -5.41 -4.35
N ASN A 57 -6.78 -6.19 -4.42
CA ASN A 57 -6.83 -7.49 -3.74
C ASN A 57 -5.78 -8.45 -4.27
N ASN A 58 -5.60 -8.50 -5.58
CA ASN A 58 -4.60 -9.38 -6.21
C ASN A 58 -3.19 -8.99 -5.78
N ALA A 59 -2.87 -7.69 -5.83
CA ALA A 59 -1.55 -7.21 -5.44
C ALA A 59 -1.30 -7.47 -3.96
N TYR A 60 -2.31 -7.27 -3.13
CA TYR A 60 -2.20 -7.51 -1.68
C TYR A 60 -1.89 -8.98 -1.41
N VAL A 61 -2.67 -9.89 -2.01
CA VAL A 61 -2.49 -11.33 -1.82
C VAL A 61 -1.12 -11.77 -2.33
N GLU A 62 -0.71 -11.32 -3.49
CA GLU A 62 0.60 -11.65 -4.05
C GLU A 62 1.73 -11.16 -3.14
N GLY A 63 1.61 -9.94 -2.65
CA GLY A 63 2.62 -9.39 -1.75
C GLY A 63 2.72 -10.14 -0.44
N VAL A 64 1.59 -10.54 0.13
CA VAL A 64 1.57 -11.31 1.37
C VAL A 64 2.15 -12.72 1.15
N ASN A 65 1.75 -13.36 0.06
CA ASN A 65 2.18 -14.74 -0.21
C ASN A 65 3.66 -14.84 -0.59
N SER A 66 4.26 -13.76 -1.06
CA SER A 66 5.67 -13.76 -1.48
C SER A 66 6.64 -13.43 -0.34
N LEU A 67 6.15 -13.16 0.84
CA LEU A 67 6.99 -12.90 2.02
C LEU A 67 7.45 -14.22 2.72
#